data_b4acb2bb3d71fe04108dc6619c8a7491
#
_entry.id   b4acb2bb3d71fe04108dc6619c8a7491
#
_cell.length_a   1.000
_cell.length_b   1.000
_cell.length_c   1.000
_cell.angle_alpha   90.00
_cell.angle_beta   90.00
_cell.angle_gamma   90.00
#
_symmetry.space_group_name_H-M   'P 1'
#
loop_
_entity.id
_entity.type
_entity.pdbx_description
1 polymer ?
#
loop_
_entity_poly.entity_id
_entity_poly.type
_entity_poly.pdbx_seq_one_letter_code
_entity_poly.pdbx_strand_id
1 'polypeptide(L)'
;MYNNILNNLQLYKGKWFSDLIDTNKISLASQQRPYEVSTILSYVFGTKDNGYSTSLDMLTGGLGNVMTIDQPSFEWGVMIDQDRAVTIRDAKWNGAAISENSTPGLGNTPITLWLEDAWFGPGATIEFDDKSQARIQDAPYQDGNLYVYTVFVSNGSPASYIDPAVLASGCQVNRLASAYEEYSEEADILNYNTHFKMRNYLTTVRLSYDITGSAYSTVMAVALKDPKTGKTSYLWSTFQEWVAMREWYKRLERALVYNQNNVNKDGSCNLKGKNGRPAFIGAGLLEQIAPSNRRYYTRLTAELLEDFLFDLSYNVLGTNERKFVALTGEMGMREFDRVLKEKMANMNLIDTVFVTGSGDNLKFGGQFKTYAMSNGIELTLKYFPLYDNTTYNRQLHPVTLKPLESYRMTFLDLGRRDGEANIVKVVRKDREFVNWCTAGSVTPAGYAHSNTEVRSNAKDGYSVHFLGEVGIMLRDPRACGELIMMAE
;
A
#
# COMPACT_ATOMS: atom_id res chain seq x y z
N MET A 1 23.59 -21.67 12.72
CA MET A 1 23.31 -22.86 11.86
C MET A 1 23.99 -22.78 10.48
N TYR A 2 24.14 -21.62 9.86
CA TYR A 2 24.83 -21.48 8.57
C TYR A 2 26.34 -21.75 8.64
N ASN A 3 26.99 -21.50 9.76
CA ASN A 3 28.43 -21.72 9.91
C ASN A 3 28.85 -23.20 9.85
N ASN A 4 27.98 -24.12 10.25
CA ASN A 4 28.31 -25.54 10.23
C ASN A 4 28.22 -26.18 8.84
N ILE A 5 27.36 -25.64 7.97
CA ILE A 5 27.26 -26.11 6.57
C ILE A 5 28.46 -25.60 5.76
N LEU A 6 28.93 -24.39 6.06
CA LEU A 6 30.07 -23.78 5.38
C LEU A 6 31.42 -24.45 5.76
N ASN A 7 31.49 -25.08 6.92
CA ASN A 7 32.70 -25.79 7.35
C ASN A 7 32.91 -27.13 6.61
N ASN A 8 31.83 -27.74 6.11
CA ASN A 8 31.89 -29.02 5.40
C ASN A 8 31.91 -28.87 3.86
N LEU A 9 31.57 -27.71 3.34
CA LEU A 9 31.61 -27.37 1.93
C LEU A 9 32.52 -26.16 1.75
N GLN A 10 33.56 -26.30 0.95
CA GLN A 10 34.41 -25.16 0.60
C GLN A 10 33.63 -24.22 -0.33
N LEU A 11 33.01 -23.21 0.25
CA LEU A 11 32.34 -22.15 -0.47
C LEU A 11 33.31 -21.04 -0.82
N TYR A 12 33.69 -20.96 -2.09
CA TYR A 12 34.49 -19.85 -2.59
C TYR A 12 33.58 -18.64 -2.79
N LYS A 13 33.82 -17.58 -2.02
CA LYS A 13 33.08 -16.32 -2.12
C LYS A 13 33.44 -15.64 -3.43
N GLY A 14 32.43 -15.41 -4.28
CA GLY A 14 32.58 -14.65 -5.52
C GLY A 14 33.09 -13.23 -5.27
N LYS A 15 33.89 -12.71 -6.20
CA LYS A 15 34.35 -11.32 -6.15
C LYS A 15 33.25 -10.38 -6.57
N TRP A 16 33.18 -9.25 -5.89
CA TRP A 16 32.25 -8.18 -6.20
C TRP A 16 32.90 -7.17 -7.17
N PHE A 17 32.17 -6.75 -8.19
CA PHE A 17 32.65 -5.81 -9.21
C PHE A 17 31.73 -4.58 -9.29
N SER A 18 32.28 -3.45 -9.75
CA SER A 18 31.55 -2.25 -10.09
C SER A 18 30.77 -2.41 -11.41
N ASP A 19 30.16 -1.34 -11.86
CA ASP A 19 29.36 -1.20 -13.09
C ASP A 19 30.13 -1.51 -14.40
N LEU A 20 31.46 -1.28 -14.42
CA LEU A 20 32.29 -1.58 -15.57
C LEU A 20 32.70 -3.06 -15.61
N ILE A 21 32.40 -3.74 -16.71
CA ILE A 21 32.75 -5.13 -16.96
C ILE A 21 33.86 -5.16 -18.01
N ASP A 22 35.03 -5.65 -17.62
CA ASP A 22 36.18 -5.84 -18.46
C ASP A 22 36.67 -7.29 -18.46
N THR A 23 37.62 -7.62 -19.37
CA THR A 23 38.20 -8.98 -19.48
C THR A 23 38.95 -9.44 -18.24
N ASN A 24 39.58 -8.52 -17.49
CA ASN A 24 40.27 -8.86 -16.25
C ASN A 24 39.27 -9.33 -15.18
N LYS A 25 38.14 -8.68 -15.06
CA LYS A 25 37.06 -9.07 -14.12
C LYS A 25 36.46 -10.40 -14.52
N ILE A 26 36.21 -10.62 -15.79
CA ILE A 26 35.71 -11.90 -16.31
C ILE A 26 36.73 -13.00 -16.05
N SER A 27 38.02 -12.76 -16.31
CA SER A 27 39.11 -13.70 -16.03
C SER A 27 39.20 -14.06 -14.56
N LEU A 28 39.08 -13.07 -13.65
CA LEU A 28 39.03 -13.30 -12.22
C LEU A 28 37.81 -14.11 -11.78
N ALA A 29 36.68 -13.91 -12.40
CA ALA A 29 35.48 -14.72 -12.16
C ALA A 29 35.65 -16.16 -12.69
N SER A 30 36.30 -16.34 -13.83
CA SER A 30 36.55 -17.66 -14.44
C SER A 30 37.67 -18.46 -13.73
N GLN A 31 38.59 -17.81 -13.03
CA GLN A 31 39.61 -18.48 -12.20
C GLN A 31 39.03 -19.27 -11.02
N GLN A 32 37.78 -19.08 -10.71
CA GLN A 32 37.06 -19.83 -9.68
C GLN A 32 36.47 -21.15 -10.21
N ARG A 33 36.90 -21.63 -11.36
CA ARG A 33 36.47 -22.91 -11.91
C ARG A 33 36.98 -24.09 -11.11
N PRO A 34 36.14 -24.98 -10.65
CA PRO A 34 36.49 -26.37 -10.47
C PRO A 34 36.45 -27.06 -11.85
N TYR A 35 37.47 -27.85 -12.12
CA TYR A 35 37.42 -28.83 -13.20
C TYR A 35 36.33 -29.86 -12.90
N GLU A 36 35.53 -30.22 -13.88
CA GLU A 36 34.46 -31.23 -13.77
C GLU A 36 33.19 -30.82 -13.00
N VAL A 37 32.55 -29.75 -13.41
CA VAL A 37 31.29 -29.29 -12.79
C VAL A 37 30.25 -29.04 -13.84
N SER A 38 28.98 -29.11 -13.39
CA SER A 38 27.82 -28.69 -14.16
C SER A 38 28.11 -27.38 -14.90
N THR A 39 27.97 -27.41 -16.21
CA THR A 39 28.12 -26.24 -17.07
C THR A 39 26.97 -25.23 -16.91
N ILE A 40 26.01 -25.50 -16.01
CA ILE A 40 24.84 -24.67 -15.74
C ILE A 40 25.03 -23.94 -14.42
N LEU A 41 24.94 -22.62 -14.46
CA LEU A 41 24.94 -21.78 -13.27
C LEU A 41 23.66 -22.02 -12.47
N SER A 42 23.80 -22.54 -11.25
CA SER A 42 22.67 -22.72 -10.35
C SER A 42 22.43 -21.47 -9.52
N TYR A 43 21.22 -21.01 -9.50
CA TYR A 43 20.79 -19.94 -8.61
C TYR A 43 20.49 -20.53 -7.23
N VAL A 44 21.45 -20.43 -6.31
CA VAL A 44 21.35 -21.03 -4.98
C VAL A 44 20.56 -20.15 -4.01
N PHE A 45 20.56 -18.83 -4.21
CA PHE A 45 19.90 -17.86 -3.35
C PHE A 45 18.99 -16.93 -4.16
N GLY A 46 17.73 -16.98 -3.87
CA GLY A 46 16.71 -16.14 -4.49
C GLY A 46 15.55 -16.95 -5.05
N THR A 47 14.44 -16.31 -5.21
CA THR A 47 13.26 -16.95 -5.79
C THR A 47 13.52 -17.33 -7.24
N LYS A 48 13.32 -18.60 -7.54
CA LYS A 48 13.34 -19.14 -8.90
C LYS A 48 12.25 -18.52 -9.78
N ASP A 49 11.27 -17.94 -9.13
CA ASP A 49 10.16 -17.37 -9.86
C ASP A 49 10.66 -16.12 -10.52
N ASN A 50 10.76 -16.28 -11.74
CA ASN A 50 10.32 -15.25 -12.53
C ASN A 50 11.29 -14.55 -13.37
N GLY A 51 10.92 -14.67 -14.51
CA GLY A 51 11.05 -13.64 -15.47
C GLY A 51 10.79 -12.26 -14.85
N TYR A 52 10.80 -11.27 -15.58
CA TYR A 52 10.84 -9.85 -15.25
C TYR A 52 9.59 -9.26 -14.57
N SER A 53 8.62 -10.08 -14.13
CA SER A 53 7.37 -9.61 -13.49
C SER A 53 7.52 -9.59 -11.98
N THR A 54 7.17 -8.48 -11.37
CA THR A 54 7.08 -8.31 -9.92
C THR A 54 5.67 -8.63 -9.44
N SER A 55 5.51 -8.95 -8.16
CA SER A 55 4.19 -9.24 -7.61
C SER A 55 3.25 -8.04 -7.67
N LEU A 56 3.77 -6.84 -7.41
CA LEU A 56 2.98 -5.62 -7.45
C LEU A 56 2.65 -5.21 -8.88
N ASP A 57 3.60 -5.33 -9.80
CA ASP A 57 3.36 -5.06 -11.22
C ASP A 57 2.32 -6.01 -11.80
N MET A 58 2.33 -7.28 -11.39
CA MET A 58 1.30 -8.23 -11.74
C MET A 58 -0.08 -7.85 -11.19
N LEU A 59 -0.13 -7.29 -9.97
CA LEU A 59 -1.39 -6.87 -9.35
C LEU A 59 -1.95 -5.58 -9.96
N THR A 60 -1.10 -4.67 -10.40
CA THR A 60 -1.52 -3.37 -10.96
C THR A 60 -1.52 -3.37 -12.49
N GLY A 61 -0.42 -3.76 -13.10
CA GLY A 61 -0.24 -3.75 -14.55
C GLY A 61 -0.93 -4.93 -15.26
N GLY A 62 -0.82 -6.13 -14.68
CA GLY A 62 -1.46 -7.35 -15.22
C GLY A 62 -2.99 -7.31 -15.17
N LEU A 63 -3.56 -6.51 -14.27
CA LEU A 63 -5.01 -6.25 -14.18
C LEU A 63 -5.45 -5.06 -15.05
N GLY A 64 -4.55 -4.43 -15.79
CA GLY A 64 -4.86 -3.26 -16.61
C GLY A 64 -5.07 -1.96 -15.82
N ASN A 65 -4.65 -1.93 -14.56
CA ASN A 65 -4.79 -0.77 -13.69
C ASN A 65 -3.56 0.15 -13.81
N VAL A 66 -3.31 0.64 -15.01
CA VAL A 66 -2.21 1.58 -15.29
C VAL A 66 -2.80 2.87 -15.82
N MET A 67 -2.40 3.99 -15.21
CA MET A 67 -2.76 5.34 -15.64
C MET A 67 -1.54 6.03 -16.24
N THR A 68 -1.70 6.60 -17.42
CA THR A 68 -0.65 7.38 -18.09
C THR A 68 -0.89 8.86 -17.90
N ILE A 69 0.14 9.60 -17.48
CA ILE A 69 0.09 11.04 -17.25
C ILE A 69 1.24 11.77 -17.96
N ASP A 70 1.04 13.06 -18.24
CA ASP A 70 2.06 13.90 -18.89
C ASP A 70 2.87 14.74 -17.88
N GLN A 71 2.38 14.89 -16.64
CA GLN A 71 3.02 15.68 -15.59
C GLN A 71 3.81 14.80 -14.61
N PRO A 72 4.83 15.33 -13.91
CA PRO A 72 5.58 14.58 -12.90
C PRO A 72 4.82 14.38 -11.59
N SER A 73 3.71 15.08 -11.41
CA SER A 73 2.82 14.98 -10.24
C SER A 73 1.41 14.67 -10.67
N PHE A 74 0.67 14.00 -9.82
CA PHE A 74 -0.74 13.69 -10.02
C PHE A 74 -1.53 13.91 -8.73
N GLU A 75 -2.78 14.32 -8.91
CA GLU A 75 -3.70 14.62 -7.82
C GLU A 75 -4.98 13.82 -8.02
N TRP A 76 -5.61 13.43 -6.92
CA TRP A 76 -6.94 12.84 -6.94
C TRP A 76 -7.77 13.38 -5.78
N GLY A 77 -9.07 13.48 -6.01
CA GLY A 77 -10.03 13.89 -5.00
C GLY A 77 -10.57 12.69 -4.24
N VAL A 78 -10.70 12.81 -2.94
CA VAL A 78 -11.43 11.87 -2.09
C VAL A 78 -12.61 12.61 -1.50
N MET A 79 -13.82 12.14 -1.81
CA MET A 79 -15.05 12.69 -1.27
C MET A 79 -15.48 11.85 -0.06
N ILE A 80 -15.72 12.50 1.05
CA ILE A 80 -16.28 11.88 2.25
C ILE A 80 -17.78 12.15 2.24
N ASP A 81 -18.53 11.32 2.93
CA ASP A 81 -19.96 11.51 3.13
C ASP A 81 -20.24 12.93 3.64
N GLN A 82 -21.38 13.49 3.24
CA GLN A 82 -21.76 14.85 3.59
C GLN A 82 -22.23 14.98 5.05
N ASP A 83 -22.51 13.85 5.70
CA ASP A 83 -22.88 13.82 7.11
C ASP A 83 -21.69 14.22 8.00
N ARG A 84 -21.96 15.16 8.89
CA ARG A 84 -20.95 15.70 9.79
C ARG A 84 -21.49 15.84 11.20
N ALA A 85 -20.79 15.26 12.15
CA ALA A 85 -20.96 15.53 13.56
C ALA A 85 -20.22 16.83 13.94
N VAL A 86 -20.85 17.69 14.71
CA VAL A 86 -20.26 18.95 15.20
C VAL A 86 -20.09 18.87 16.70
N THR A 87 -18.92 19.28 17.20
CA THR A 87 -18.58 19.17 18.62
C THR A 87 -19.18 20.35 19.42
N ILE A 88 -19.80 20.05 20.55
CA ILE A 88 -20.22 21.02 21.55
C ILE A 88 -19.00 21.49 22.32
N ARG A 89 -18.79 22.80 22.44
CA ARG A 89 -17.73 23.41 23.24
C ARG A 89 -18.23 23.98 24.54
N ASP A 90 -19.43 24.52 24.56
CA ASP A 90 -20.12 25.00 25.75
C ASP A 90 -21.64 24.91 25.57
N ALA A 91 -22.36 24.79 26.65
CA ALA A 91 -23.81 24.82 26.68
C ALA A 91 -24.32 25.57 27.89
N LYS A 92 -25.36 26.40 27.69
CA LYS A 92 -26.00 27.17 28.78
C LYS A 92 -27.52 27.00 28.72
N TRP A 93 -28.12 26.98 29.87
CA TRP A 93 -29.56 26.97 30.04
C TRP A 93 -30.03 28.17 30.87
N ASN A 94 -30.97 28.95 30.37
CA ASN A 94 -31.40 30.20 31.01
C ASN A 94 -30.28 31.17 31.37
N GLY A 95 -29.21 31.18 30.50
CA GLY A 95 -28.03 32.03 30.69
C GLY A 95 -27.03 31.55 31.76
N ALA A 96 -27.31 30.43 32.45
CA ALA A 96 -26.42 29.81 33.44
C ALA A 96 -25.76 28.55 32.85
N ALA A 97 -24.55 28.21 33.36
CA ALA A 97 -23.89 26.98 33.05
C ALA A 97 -24.73 25.77 33.52
N ILE A 98 -24.74 24.72 32.72
CA ILE A 98 -25.46 23.48 32.98
C ILE A 98 -24.71 22.67 34.03
N SER A 99 -25.44 22.27 35.11
CA SER A 99 -24.93 21.37 36.14
C SER A 99 -25.52 19.98 36.01
N GLU A 100 -24.92 18.96 36.60
CA GLU A 100 -25.39 17.56 36.52
C GLU A 100 -26.85 17.35 36.96
N ASN A 101 -27.36 18.18 37.83
CA ASN A 101 -28.73 18.09 38.35
C ASN A 101 -29.71 19.04 37.64
N SER A 102 -29.27 19.74 36.59
CA SER A 102 -30.15 20.62 35.84
C SER A 102 -31.02 19.83 34.85
N THR A 103 -32.13 20.43 34.47
CA THR A 103 -33.05 19.83 33.47
C THR A 103 -33.21 20.77 32.27
N PRO A 104 -32.15 20.87 31.42
CA PRO A 104 -32.15 21.81 30.29
C PRO A 104 -33.28 21.54 29.31
N GLY A 105 -33.99 22.57 28.94
CA GLY A 105 -35.15 22.48 28.03
C GLY A 105 -36.46 22.16 28.70
N LEU A 106 -36.51 21.95 30.00
CA LEU A 106 -37.77 21.73 30.75
C LEU A 106 -38.72 22.89 30.52
N GLY A 107 -39.98 22.56 30.28
CA GLY A 107 -41.02 23.57 29.99
C GLY A 107 -40.87 24.25 28.64
N ASN A 108 -40.19 23.60 27.70
CA ASN A 108 -39.87 24.14 26.38
C ASN A 108 -39.05 25.44 26.41
N THR A 109 -38.12 25.51 27.37
CA THR A 109 -37.20 26.64 27.49
C THR A 109 -35.99 26.46 26.59
N PRO A 110 -35.45 27.58 26.01
CA PRO A 110 -34.32 27.47 25.09
C PRO A 110 -33.02 27.04 25.77
N ILE A 111 -32.26 26.25 25.06
CA ILE A 111 -30.87 25.89 25.39
C ILE A 111 -29.97 26.60 24.41
N THR A 112 -28.90 27.19 24.89
CA THR A 112 -27.86 27.85 24.05
C THR A 112 -26.67 26.96 23.94
N LEU A 113 -26.26 26.60 22.72
CA LEU A 113 -25.11 25.74 22.42
C LEU A 113 -24.00 26.53 21.70
N TRP A 114 -22.76 26.36 22.10
CA TRP A 114 -21.57 26.84 21.39
C TRP A 114 -20.96 25.66 20.62
N LEU A 115 -21.05 25.71 19.31
CA LEU A 115 -20.55 24.69 18.41
C LEU A 115 -19.30 25.17 17.66
N GLU A 116 -18.46 24.22 17.24
CA GLU A 116 -17.22 24.55 16.50
C GLU A 116 -17.47 25.12 15.10
N ASP A 117 -18.58 24.72 14.47
CA ASP A 117 -18.86 25.08 13.08
C ASP A 117 -20.30 25.55 12.88
N ALA A 118 -20.51 26.43 11.90
CA ALA A 118 -21.82 26.85 11.43
C ALA A 118 -22.42 25.85 10.43
N TRP A 119 -22.63 24.61 10.89
CA TRP A 119 -23.06 23.51 10.02
C TRP A 119 -24.58 23.41 9.85
N PHE A 120 -25.35 23.85 10.83
CA PHE A 120 -26.76 23.70 10.86
C PHE A 120 -27.48 25.02 10.47
N GLY A 121 -28.53 24.88 9.69
CA GLY A 121 -29.42 26.01 9.36
C GLY A 121 -30.55 26.20 10.36
N PRO A 122 -31.29 27.32 10.30
CA PRO A 122 -32.51 27.51 11.08
C PRO A 122 -33.56 26.45 10.69
N GLY A 123 -34.31 25.97 11.67
CA GLY A 123 -35.32 24.92 11.47
C GLY A 123 -34.75 23.49 11.42
N ALA A 124 -33.41 23.32 11.38
CA ALA A 124 -32.78 22.00 11.41
C ALA A 124 -33.02 21.29 12.75
N THR A 125 -33.30 20.00 12.70
CA THR A 125 -33.34 19.14 13.88
C THR A 125 -31.97 18.49 14.08
N ILE A 126 -31.47 18.58 15.29
CA ILE A 126 -30.21 17.95 15.71
C ILE A 126 -30.47 16.81 16.67
N GLU A 127 -29.65 15.79 16.61
CA GLU A 127 -29.67 14.62 17.48
C GLU A 127 -28.39 14.58 18.31
N PHE A 128 -28.52 14.34 19.60
CA PHE A 128 -27.43 14.16 20.56
C PHE A 128 -27.03 12.69 20.66
N ASP A 129 -25.95 12.41 21.38
CA ASP A 129 -25.38 11.05 21.51
C ASP A 129 -26.34 10.04 22.16
N ASP A 130 -27.24 10.49 23.04
CA ASP A 130 -28.28 9.69 23.69
C ASP A 130 -29.57 9.53 22.86
N LYS A 131 -29.55 10.01 21.61
CA LYS A 131 -30.71 10.05 20.69
C LYS A 131 -31.79 11.04 21.08
N SER A 132 -31.58 11.89 22.08
CA SER A 132 -32.46 13.03 22.32
C SER A 132 -32.34 14.03 21.16
N GLN A 133 -33.41 14.77 20.89
CA GLN A 133 -33.51 15.64 19.73
C GLN A 133 -33.88 17.06 20.13
N ALA A 134 -33.30 18.02 19.43
CA ALA A 134 -33.63 19.41 19.54
C ALA A 134 -33.74 20.09 18.17
N ARG A 135 -34.63 21.09 18.08
CA ARG A 135 -34.78 21.92 16.88
C ARG A 135 -34.07 23.25 17.06
N ILE A 136 -33.31 23.66 16.07
CA ILE A 136 -32.68 24.97 16.00
C ILE A 136 -33.72 26.01 15.64
N GLN A 137 -33.79 27.07 16.40
CA GLN A 137 -34.75 28.14 16.20
C GLN A 137 -34.31 29.14 15.15
N ASP A 138 -33.13 29.71 15.36
CA ASP A 138 -32.62 30.85 14.61
C ASP A 138 -31.27 30.52 13.94
N ALA A 139 -30.89 31.35 12.97
CA ALA A 139 -29.56 31.28 12.38
C ALA A 139 -28.47 31.50 13.45
N PRO A 140 -27.35 30.77 13.41
CA PRO A 140 -26.28 30.92 14.36
C PRO A 140 -25.61 32.30 14.25
N TYR A 141 -25.14 32.84 15.36
CA TYR A 141 -24.23 33.97 15.37
C TYR A 141 -22.87 33.57 15.88
N GLN A 142 -21.85 34.29 15.45
CA GLN A 142 -20.46 33.99 15.81
C GLN A 142 -20.09 34.67 17.13
N ASP A 143 -19.51 33.90 18.04
CA ASP A 143 -18.92 34.37 19.31
C ASP A 143 -17.47 33.87 19.37
N GLY A 144 -16.53 34.74 19.06
CA GLY A 144 -15.13 34.40 18.90
C GLY A 144 -14.90 33.41 17.75
N ASN A 145 -14.42 32.22 18.07
CA ASN A 145 -14.19 31.11 17.13
C ASN A 145 -15.34 30.09 17.13
N LEU A 146 -16.39 30.32 17.88
CA LEU A 146 -17.51 29.40 18.05
C LEU A 146 -18.78 30.01 17.44
N TYR A 147 -19.74 29.14 17.15
CA TYR A 147 -21.05 29.50 16.65
C TYR A 147 -22.12 29.17 17.68
N VAL A 148 -22.94 30.14 17.98
CA VAL A 148 -23.95 30.05 19.01
C VAL A 148 -25.32 29.73 18.41
N TYR A 149 -25.90 28.66 18.88
CA TYR A 149 -27.21 28.15 18.46
C TYR A 149 -28.21 28.19 19.59
N THR A 150 -29.41 28.63 19.30
CA THR A 150 -30.57 28.51 20.22
C THR A 150 -31.40 27.30 19.80
N VAL A 151 -31.59 26.34 20.70
CA VAL A 151 -32.30 25.09 20.40
C VAL A 151 -33.41 24.84 21.39
N PHE A 152 -34.46 24.19 20.91
CA PHE A 152 -35.61 23.74 21.71
C PHE A 152 -35.75 22.23 21.64
N VAL A 153 -36.10 21.60 22.74
CA VAL A 153 -36.28 20.14 22.80
C VAL A 153 -37.41 19.71 21.87
N SER A 154 -37.19 18.78 20.97
CA SER A 154 -38.15 18.27 19.99
C SER A 154 -39.05 17.17 20.57
N ASN A 155 -39.64 17.41 21.73
CA ASN A 155 -40.56 16.45 22.35
C ASN A 155 -41.87 17.17 22.75
N GLY A 156 -42.98 16.53 22.48
CA GLY A 156 -44.31 17.11 22.78
C GLY A 156 -44.65 17.22 24.24
N SER A 157 -43.87 16.68 25.16
CA SER A 157 -44.11 16.77 26.60
C SER A 157 -43.39 17.97 27.21
N PRO A 158 -44.09 18.86 27.93
CA PRO A 158 -43.43 19.95 28.64
C PRO A 158 -42.49 19.46 29.79
N ALA A 159 -42.57 18.20 30.16
CA ALA A 159 -41.67 17.59 31.15
C ALA A 159 -40.37 17.05 30.54
N SER A 160 -40.22 17.14 29.22
CA SER A 160 -38.99 16.67 28.54
C SER A 160 -37.85 17.63 28.73
N TYR A 161 -36.68 17.07 28.90
CA TYR A 161 -35.41 17.78 29.00
C TYR A 161 -34.30 16.95 28.34
N ILE A 162 -33.15 17.55 28.09
CA ILE A 162 -31.96 16.88 27.58
C ILE A 162 -31.04 16.59 28.76
N ASP A 163 -30.46 15.38 28.79
CA ASP A 163 -29.50 15.01 29.84
C ASP A 163 -28.31 15.98 29.82
N PRO A 164 -27.95 16.60 30.94
CA PRO A 164 -26.72 17.41 31.04
C PRO A 164 -25.46 16.74 30.54
N ALA A 165 -25.35 15.43 30.66
CA ALA A 165 -24.17 14.66 30.25
C ALA A 165 -23.89 14.78 28.75
N VAL A 166 -24.93 14.80 27.89
CA VAL A 166 -24.75 14.92 26.43
C VAL A 166 -24.56 16.36 25.95
N LEU A 167 -24.75 17.34 26.82
CA LEU A 167 -24.50 18.76 26.57
C LEU A 167 -23.08 19.19 27.02
N ALA A 168 -22.31 18.25 27.57
CA ALA A 168 -20.95 18.52 28.04
C ALA A 168 -19.99 18.85 26.87
N SER A 169 -18.96 19.61 27.18
CA SER A 169 -17.93 19.92 26.20
C SER A 169 -17.25 18.65 25.68
N GLY A 170 -17.17 18.49 24.37
CA GLY A 170 -16.62 17.31 23.69
C GLY A 170 -17.69 16.34 23.15
N CYS A 171 -18.94 16.43 23.59
CA CYS A 171 -20.05 15.68 22.99
C CYS A 171 -20.34 16.17 21.58
N GLN A 172 -20.97 15.34 20.76
CA GLN A 172 -21.24 15.65 19.36
C GLN A 172 -22.75 15.75 19.09
N VAL A 173 -23.08 16.55 18.10
CA VAL A 173 -24.46 16.65 17.57
C VAL A 173 -24.44 16.37 16.08
N ASN A 174 -25.45 15.63 15.64
CA ASN A 174 -25.64 15.24 14.25
C ASN A 174 -26.91 15.89 13.69
N ARG A 175 -26.94 16.06 12.35
CA ARG A 175 -28.17 16.51 11.69
C ARG A 175 -29.13 15.35 11.56
N LEU A 176 -30.39 15.62 11.88
CA LEU A 176 -31.55 14.78 11.54
C LEU A 176 -32.39 15.48 10.46
N ALA A 177 -33.45 14.86 9.99
CA ALA A 177 -34.34 15.46 9.04
C ALA A 177 -35.03 16.69 9.64
N SER A 178 -35.05 17.80 8.90
CA SER A 178 -35.66 19.05 9.34
C SER A 178 -37.21 18.99 9.14
N ALA A 179 -37.94 19.51 10.11
CA ALA A 179 -39.41 19.59 10.08
C ALA A 179 -39.84 21.04 10.08
N TYR A 180 -40.70 21.37 9.12
CA TYR A 180 -41.27 22.70 8.96
C TYR A 180 -42.78 22.68 9.11
N GLU A 181 -43.35 23.82 9.45
CA GLU A 181 -44.78 24.02 9.54
C GLU A 181 -45.43 24.01 8.16
N GLU A 182 -46.74 23.78 8.14
CA GLU A 182 -47.54 23.90 6.94
C GLU A 182 -47.47 25.33 6.39
N TYR A 183 -47.25 25.46 5.08
CA TYR A 183 -47.08 26.77 4.40
C TYR A 183 -45.81 27.54 4.78
N SER A 184 -44.75 26.84 5.19
CA SER A 184 -43.46 27.47 5.47
C SER A 184 -42.76 27.96 4.19
N GLU A 185 -42.13 29.14 4.26
CA GLU A 185 -41.30 29.69 3.18
C GLU A 185 -39.81 29.29 3.35
N GLU A 186 -39.42 28.78 4.50
CA GLU A 186 -38.08 28.38 4.82
C GLU A 186 -37.80 26.93 4.41
N ALA A 187 -36.58 26.66 4.02
CA ALA A 187 -36.05 25.31 3.76
C ALA A 187 -34.68 25.15 4.40
N ASP A 188 -34.34 23.92 4.72
CA ASP A 188 -33.03 23.60 5.24
C ASP A 188 -31.96 23.85 4.17
N ILE A 189 -30.83 24.39 4.60
CA ILE A 189 -29.72 24.72 3.71
C ILE A 189 -28.83 23.49 3.58
N LEU A 190 -28.61 23.03 2.34
CA LEU A 190 -27.65 21.98 2.05
C LEU A 190 -26.24 22.55 2.11
N ASN A 191 -25.48 22.10 3.09
CA ASN A 191 -24.06 22.41 3.19
C ASN A 191 -23.23 21.38 2.45
N TYR A 192 -22.23 21.85 1.72
CA TYR A 192 -21.32 20.99 0.95
C TYR A 192 -19.94 20.93 1.58
N ASN A 193 -19.43 19.74 1.78
CA ASN A 193 -18.01 19.55 2.02
C ASN A 193 -17.28 19.49 0.68
N THR A 194 -16.22 20.26 0.55
CA THR A 194 -15.34 20.13 -0.61
C THR A 194 -14.53 18.84 -0.48
N HIS A 195 -14.25 18.19 -1.62
CA HIS A 195 -13.41 17.00 -1.64
C HIS A 195 -11.99 17.30 -1.14
N PHE A 196 -11.42 16.35 -0.44
CA PHE A 196 -10.00 16.38 -0.06
C PHE A 196 -9.15 16.05 -1.29
N LYS A 197 -8.06 16.78 -1.47
CA LYS A 197 -7.09 16.51 -2.53
C LYS A 197 -5.90 15.76 -1.96
N MET A 198 -5.59 14.64 -2.54
CA MET A 198 -4.34 13.93 -2.32
C MET A 198 -3.41 14.15 -3.51
N ARG A 199 -2.13 14.28 -3.26
CA ARG A 199 -1.11 14.50 -4.28
C ARG A 199 0.03 13.53 -4.10
N ASN A 200 0.51 12.98 -5.22
CA ASN A 200 1.73 12.18 -5.25
C ASN A 200 2.58 12.54 -6.46
N TYR A 201 3.81 12.04 -6.48
CA TYR A 201 4.81 12.34 -7.50
C TYR A 201 5.33 11.07 -8.15
N LEU A 202 5.76 11.19 -9.42
CA LEU A 202 6.48 10.12 -10.09
C LEU A 202 7.93 10.10 -9.62
N THR A 203 8.44 8.91 -9.39
CA THR A 203 9.85 8.69 -9.09
C THR A 203 10.58 8.29 -10.36
N THR A 204 11.66 9.00 -10.69
CA THR A 204 12.53 8.64 -11.80
C THR A 204 13.57 7.63 -11.34
N VAL A 205 13.43 6.39 -11.78
CA VAL A 205 14.39 5.31 -11.53
C VAL A 205 15.33 5.18 -12.71
N ARG A 206 16.63 5.01 -12.46
CA ARG A 206 17.65 4.82 -13.50
C ARG A 206 18.61 3.70 -13.10
N LEU A 207 19.04 2.95 -14.10
CA LEU A 207 20.10 1.96 -14.00
C LEU A 207 20.95 2.01 -15.25
N SER A 208 22.24 1.85 -15.13
CA SER A 208 23.14 1.73 -16.27
C SER A 208 24.27 0.74 -15.98
N TYR A 209 24.80 0.15 -17.04
CA TYR A 209 26.00 -0.67 -16.98
C TYR A 209 26.81 -0.51 -18.26
N ASP A 210 28.12 -0.71 -18.15
CA ASP A 210 29.09 -0.58 -19.24
C ASP A 210 29.76 -1.94 -19.51
N ILE A 211 29.97 -2.25 -20.79
CA ILE A 211 30.66 -3.45 -21.24
C ILE A 211 31.80 -3.03 -22.18
N THR A 212 33.01 -3.55 -21.97
CA THR A 212 34.14 -3.30 -22.87
C THR A 212 34.03 -4.16 -24.14
N GLY A 213 34.61 -3.70 -25.24
CA GLY A 213 34.60 -4.42 -26.52
C GLY A 213 35.20 -5.83 -26.43
N SER A 214 36.26 -5.97 -25.66
CA SER A 214 36.88 -7.27 -25.40
C SER A 214 36.00 -8.21 -24.57
N ALA A 215 35.27 -7.67 -23.58
CA ALA A 215 34.34 -8.45 -22.77
C ALA A 215 33.09 -8.89 -23.54
N TYR A 216 32.71 -8.13 -24.56
CA TYR A 216 31.55 -8.42 -25.39
C TYR A 216 31.63 -9.77 -26.10
N SER A 217 32.80 -10.10 -26.65
CA SER A 217 33.06 -11.36 -27.36
C SER A 217 33.42 -12.53 -26.46
N THR A 218 33.62 -12.29 -25.14
CA THR A 218 34.06 -13.31 -24.20
C THR A 218 32.94 -14.32 -23.94
N VAL A 219 33.26 -15.59 -24.15
CA VAL A 219 32.38 -16.72 -23.90
C VAL A 219 32.50 -17.18 -22.45
N MET A 220 31.39 -17.34 -21.77
CA MET A 220 31.40 -17.96 -20.44
C MET A 220 31.62 -19.45 -20.53
N ALA A 221 32.35 -19.97 -19.52
CA ALA A 221 32.47 -21.41 -19.36
C ALA A 221 31.19 -22.09 -18.83
N VAL A 222 30.32 -21.31 -18.29
CA VAL A 222 29.03 -21.75 -17.69
C VAL A 222 27.89 -21.20 -18.51
N ALA A 223 26.99 -22.08 -18.91
CA ALA A 223 25.80 -21.69 -19.66
C ALA A 223 24.72 -21.10 -18.77
N LEU A 224 24.11 -20.02 -19.20
CA LEU A 224 22.87 -19.52 -18.63
C LEU A 224 21.68 -20.09 -19.43
N LYS A 225 20.79 -20.78 -18.75
CA LYS A 225 19.53 -21.21 -19.34
C LYS A 225 18.45 -20.21 -18.97
N ASP A 226 17.83 -19.60 -19.98
CA ASP A 226 16.69 -18.71 -19.78
C ASP A 226 15.50 -19.51 -19.25
N PRO A 227 14.94 -19.17 -18.07
CA PRO A 227 13.83 -19.90 -17.48
C PRO A 227 12.52 -19.80 -18.29
N LYS A 228 12.35 -18.75 -19.11
CA LYS A 228 11.16 -18.58 -19.95
C LYS A 228 11.25 -19.30 -21.30
N THR A 229 12.33 -19.11 -21.99
CA THR A 229 12.48 -19.60 -23.36
C THR A 229 13.19 -20.96 -23.41
N GLY A 230 13.83 -21.39 -22.34
CA GLY A 230 14.64 -22.60 -22.29
C GLY A 230 15.94 -22.50 -23.10
N LYS A 231 16.20 -21.38 -23.79
CA LYS A 231 17.40 -21.16 -24.58
C LYS A 231 18.64 -21.03 -23.70
N THR A 232 19.74 -21.60 -24.17
CA THR A 232 21.03 -21.56 -23.48
C THR A 232 21.90 -20.50 -24.12
N SER A 233 22.47 -19.60 -23.30
CA SER A 233 23.44 -18.59 -23.73
C SER A 233 24.76 -18.79 -22.99
N TYR A 234 25.85 -18.69 -23.75
CA TYR A 234 27.23 -18.76 -23.26
C TYR A 234 27.92 -17.38 -23.24
N LEU A 235 27.23 -16.33 -23.72
CA LEU A 235 27.80 -14.99 -23.78
C LEU A 235 27.66 -14.27 -22.47
N TRP A 236 28.75 -13.69 -22.00
CA TRP A 236 28.79 -12.91 -20.76
C TRP A 236 27.92 -11.65 -20.85
N SER A 237 27.87 -10.99 -21.99
CA SER A 237 27.04 -9.82 -22.24
C SER A 237 25.56 -10.10 -22.02
N THR A 238 25.05 -11.22 -22.56
CA THR A 238 23.66 -11.65 -22.36
C THR A 238 23.34 -11.96 -20.91
N PHE A 239 24.29 -12.56 -20.19
CA PHE A 239 24.14 -12.79 -18.76
C PHE A 239 24.00 -11.49 -17.97
N GLN A 240 24.85 -10.51 -18.26
CA GLN A 240 24.83 -9.22 -17.57
C GLN A 240 23.55 -8.41 -17.89
N GLU A 241 23.10 -8.48 -19.11
CA GLU A 241 21.81 -7.89 -19.51
C GLU A 241 20.64 -8.49 -18.70
N TRP A 242 20.60 -9.80 -18.60
CA TRP A 242 19.61 -10.50 -17.79
C TRP A 242 19.69 -10.10 -16.30
N VAL A 243 20.88 -10.00 -15.72
CA VAL A 243 21.08 -9.55 -14.33
C VAL A 243 20.59 -8.11 -14.17
N ALA A 244 20.94 -7.22 -15.11
CA ALA A 244 20.55 -5.81 -15.07
C ALA A 244 19.04 -5.65 -15.15
N MET A 245 18.36 -6.38 -16.05
CA MET A 245 16.91 -6.36 -16.15
C MET A 245 16.24 -6.85 -14.86
N ARG A 246 16.75 -7.92 -14.27
CA ARG A 246 16.23 -8.43 -13.00
C ARG A 246 16.40 -7.43 -11.86
N GLU A 247 17.55 -6.79 -11.75
CA GLU A 247 17.81 -5.76 -10.75
C GLU A 247 16.96 -4.51 -10.99
N TRP A 248 16.69 -4.17 -12.26
CA TRP A 248 15.78 -3.09 -12.62
C TRP A 248 14.38 -3.30 -12.04
N TYR A 249 13.75 -4.42 -12.36
CA TYR A 249 12.40 -4.72 -11.87
C TYR A 249 12.32 -4.80 -10.34
N LYS A 250 13.32 -5.38 -9.72
CA LYS A 250 13.41 -5.47 -8.26
C LYS A 250 13.52 -4.09 -7.59
N ARG A 251 14.31 -3.18 -8.16
CA ARG A 251 14.40 -1.79 -7.66
C ARG A 251 13.11 -1.04 -7.89
N LEU A 252 12.45 -1.25 -9.01
CA LEU A 252 11.16 -0.65 -9.34
C LEU A 252 10.09 -1.07 -8.33
N GLU A 253 9.97 -2.37 -8.07
CA GLU A 253 9.00 -2.89 -7.09
C GLU A 253 9.26 -2.33 -5.70
N ARG A 254 10.52 -2.29 -5.28
CA ARG A 254 10.87 -1.68 -3.99
C ARG A 254 10.51 -0.20 -3.93
N ALA A 255 10.71 0.54 -4.99
CA ALA A 255 10.32 1.95 -5.06
C ALA A 255 8.80 2.11 -4.94
N LEU A 256 8.02 1.30 -5.66
CA LEU A 256 6.56 1.35 -5.60
C LEU A 256 5.99 0.97 -4.22
N VAL A 257 6.67 0.09 -3.47
CA VAL A 257 6.20 -0.37 -2.16
C VAL A 257 6.70 0.53 -1.03
N TYR A 258 8.01 0.80 -0.96
CA TYR A 258 8.66 1.35 0.23
C TYR A 258 9.09 2.82 0.13
N ASN A 259 8.98 3.47 -1.02
CA ASN A 259 9.39 4.86 -1.13
C ASN A 259 8.63 5.74 -0.14
N GLN A 260 9.36 6.69 0.44
CA GLN A 260 8.81 7.76 1.27
C GLN A 260 8.83 9.07 0.48
N ASN A 261 7.75 9.80 0.56
CA ASN A 261 7.61 11.08 -0.11
C ASN A 261 8.63 12.09 0.43
N ASN A 262 9.36 12.73 -0.48
CA ASN A 262 10.33 13.78 -0.13
C ASN A 262 9.86 15.18 -0.51
N VAL A 263 8.61 15.33 -0.91
CA VAL A 263 8.04 16.61 -1.34
C VAL A 263 7.13 17.16 -0.25
N ASN A 264 7.35 18.42 0.11
CA ASN A 264 6.54 19.11 1.11
C ASN A 264 5.13 19.46 0.56
N LYS A 265 4.24 19.89 1.44
CA LYS A 265 2.86 20.29 1.06
C LYS A 265 2.83 21.47 0.07
N ASP A 266 3.82 22.36 0.12
CA ASP A 266 4.00 23.49 -0.79
C ASP A 266 4.58 23.10 -2.17
N GLY A 267 4.92 21.83 -2.39
CA GLY A 267 5.55 21.32 -3.60
C GLY A 267 7.07 21.47 -3.62
N SER A 268 7.69 22.01 -2.57
CA SER A 268 9.13 22.12 -2.46
C SER A 268 9.81 20.78 -2.18
N CYS A 269 10.99 20.58 -2.72
CA CYS A 269 11.80 19.38 -2.51
C CYS A 269 13.23 19.78 -2.11
N ASN A 270 13.68 19.28 -0.97
CA ASN A 270 15.02 19.57 -0.48
C ASN A 270 16.11 18.73 -1.16
N LEU A 271 15.74 17.57 -1.73
CA LEU A 271 16.67 16.70 -2.42
C LEU A 271 16.97 17.25 -3.83
N LYS A 272 18.21 17.60 -4.08
CA LYS A 272 18.66 18.08 -5.39
C LYS A 272 19.67 17.12 -6.02
N GLY A 273 19.54 16.90 -7.31
CA GLY A 273 20.52 16.16 -8.10
C GLY A 273 21.82 16.94 -8.33
N LYS A 274 22.80 16.33 -8.95
CA LYS A 274 24.10 16.95 -9.29
C LYS A 274 23.96 18.23 -10.15
N ASN A 275 22.90 18.35 -10.92
CA ASN A 275 22.58 19.51 -11.77
C ASN A 275 21.74 20.58 -11.05
N GLY A 276 21.58 20.49 -9.74
CA GLY A 276 20.82 21.45 -8.92
C GLY A 276 19.30 21.35 -9.04
N ARG A 277 18.76 20.47 -9.88
CA ARG A 277 17.32 20.26 -10.04
C ARG A 277 16.76 19.36 -8.95
N PRO A 278 15.49 19.52 -8.53
CA PRO A 278 14.86 18.68 -7.53
C PRO A 278 14.78 17.22 -8.02
N ALA A 279 15.04 16.28 -7.14
CA ALA A 279 14.88 14.85 -7.37
C ALA A 279 13.65 14.37 -6.57
N PHE A 280 12.52 14.24 -7.26
CA PHE A 280 11.27 13.83 -6.65
C PHE A 280 11.25 12.35 -6.36
N ILE A 281 10.81 12.00 -5.16
CA ILE A 281 10.48 10.65 -4.72
C ILE A 281 9.02 10.69 -4.29
N GLY A 282 8.18 9.95 -5.00
CA GLY A 282 6.76 9.83 -4.64
C GLY A 282 6.55 8.81 -3.53
N ALA A 283 5.43 8.95 -2.81
CA ALA A 283 5.00 8.01 -1.79
C ALA A 283 4.76 6.61 -2.39
N GLY A 284 5.32 5.60 -1.77
CA GLY A 284 5.05 4.20 -2.07
C GLY A 284 3.71 3.74 -1.49
N LEU A 285 3.37 2.47 -1.76
CA LEU A 285 2.12 1.89 -1.30
C LEU A 285 1.97 1.93 0.23
N LEU A 286 3.03 1.50 0.95
CA LEU A 286 2.99 1.42 2.41
C LEU A 286 2.84 2.80 3.07
N GLU A 287 3.41 3.84 2.50
CA GLU A 287 3.29 5.19 3.05
C GLU A 287 1.87 5.74 2.90
N GLN A 288 1.17 5.38 1.84
CA GLN A 288 -0.18 5.86 1.54
C GLN A 288 -1.27 5.20 2.38
N ILE A 289 -1.00 4.04 3.01
CA ILE A 289 -1.94 3.39 3.93
C ILE A 289 -2.17 4.27 5.15
N ALA A 290 -3.43 4.47 5.52
CA ALA A 290 -3.81 5.29 6.66
C ALA A 290 -3.11 4.80 7.95
N PRO A 291 -2.49 5.69 8.74
CA PRO A 291 -1.81 5.29 9.98
C PRO A 291 -2.72 4.59 10.99
N SER A 292 -4.01 4.93 11.01
CA SER A 292 -5.03 4.27 11.83
C SER A 292 -5.23 2.80 11.51
N ASN A 293 -4.90 2.40 10.26
CA ASN A 293 -5.07 1.04 9.77
C ASN A 293 -3.81 0.20 9.90
N ARG A 294 -2.91 0.59 10.80
CA ARG A 294 -1.71 -0.16 11.14
C ARG A 294 -1.84 -0.70 12.55
N ARG A 295 -1.82 -2.04 12.67
CA ARG A 295 -1.80 -2.71 13.96
C ARG A 295 -0.52 -3.49 14.14
N TYR A 296 -0.02 -3.46 15.37
CA TYR A 296 1.16 -4.23 15.77
C TYR A 296 0.71 -5.46 16.54
N TYR A 297 1.37 -6.58 16.32
CA TYR A 297 1.06 -7.83 17.00
C TYR A 297 2.33 -8.62 17.33
N THR A 298 2.28 -9.44 18.38
CA THR A 298 3.34 -10.38 18.76
C THR A 298 2.97 -11.80 18.37
N ARG A 299 1.68 -12.13 18.42
CA ARG A 299 1.14 -13.42 18.01
C ARG A 299 -0.13 -13.23 17.18
N LEU A 300 -0.16 -13.85 16.02
CA LEU A 300 -1.36 -13.82 15.18
C LEU A 300 -2.42 -14.77 15.78
N THR A 301 -3.64 -14.26 15.96
CA THR A 301 -4.82 -15.02 16.38
C THR A 301 -5.94 -14.84 15.35
N ALA A 302 -6.89 -15.78 15.33
CA ALA A 302 -8.06 -15.68 14.44
C ALA A 302 -8.89 -14.45 14.77
N GLU A 303 -9.09 -14.17 16.05
CA GLU A 303 -9.85 -13.04 16.55
C GLU A 303 -9.22 -11.71 16.10
N LEU A 304 -7.90 -11.53 16.30
CA LEU A 304 -7.19 -10.35 15.84
C LEU A 304 -7.35 -10.12 14.32
N LEU A 305 -7.27 -11.20 13.54
CA LEU A 305 -7.41 -11.11 12.10
C LEU A 305 -8.83 -10.72 11.68
N GLU A 306 -9.83 -11.32 12.33
CA GLU A 306 -11.24 -11.05 12.07
C GLU A 306 -11.63 -9.63 12.46
N ASP A 307 -11.24 -9.18 13.63
CA ASP A 307 -11.47 -7.81 14.11
C ASP A 307 -10.81 -6.79 13.20
N PHE A 308 -9.57 -7.06 12.78
CA PHE A 308 -8.86 -6.15 11.88
C PHE A 308 -9.52 -6.04 10.51
N LEU A 309 -9.93 -7.16 9.92
CA LEU A 309 -10.65 -7.16 8.63
C LEU A 309 -12.03 -6.52 8.74
N PHE A 310 -12.70 -6.73 9.87
CA PHE A 310 -13.96 -6.07 10.16
C PHE A 310 -13.80 -4.55 10.21
N ASP A 311 -12.81 -4.05 10.94
CA ASP A 311 -12.53 -2.62 11.05
C ASP A 311 -12.19 -1.99 9.68
N LEU A 312 -11.40 -2.67 8.84
CA LEU A 312 -11.07 -2.20 7.50
C LEU A 312 -12.30 -2.13 6.57
N SER A 313 -13.29 -2.99 6.79
CA SER A 313 -14.49 -3.06 5.95
C SER A 313 -15.66 -2.25 6.51
N TYR A 314 -15.64 -1.95 7.81
CA TYR A 314 -16.75 -1.31 8.52
C TYR A 314 -16.99 0.11 8.00
N ASN A 315 -18.20 0.34 7.50
CA ASN A 315 -18.63 1.64 6.96
C ASN A 315 -17.77 2.23 5.83
N VAL A 316 -16.89 1.40 5.24
CA VAL A 316 -16.01 1.78 4.13
C VAL A 316 -16.38 1.02 2.86
N LEU A 317 -16.71 -0.27 2.99
CA LEU A 317 -16.98 -1.16 1.88
C LEU A 317 -18.42 -1.67 1.91
N GLY A 318 -19.09 -1.64 0.76
CA GLY A 318 -20.37 -2.33 0.56
C GLY A 318 -20.23 -3.85 0.77
N THR A 319 -21.31 -4.51 1.16
CA THR A 319 -21.28 -5.95 1.53
C THR A 319 -20.72 -6.85 0.42
N ASN A 320 -20.93 -6.50 -0.85
CA ASN A 320 -20.47 -7.28 -2.01
C ASN A 320 -19.01 -6.98 -2.43
N GLU A 321 -18.38 -5.97 -1.84
CA GLU A 321 -17.05 -5.46 -2.24
C GLU A 321 -15.95 -5.80 -1.25
N ARG A 322 -16.26 -6.56 -0.20
CA ARG A 322 -15.34 -6.87 0.91
C ARG A 322 -14.35 -7.97 0.54
N LYS A 323 -13.53 -7.71 -0.49
CA LYS A 323 -12.54 -8.68 -1.00
C LYS A 323 -11.13 -8.12 -0.84
N PHE A 324 -10.40 -8.70 0.09
CA PHE A 324 -9.03 -8.30 0.39
C PHE A 324 -8.01 -9.27 -0.19
N VAL A 325 -6.90 -8.73 -0.66
CA VAL A 325 -5.69 -9.48 -0.98
C VAL A 325 -4.62 -9.12 0.05
N ALA A 326 -4.16 -10.11 0.82
CA ALA A 326 -3.06 -9.92 1.75
C ALA A 326 -1.74 -10.32 1.10
N LEU A 327 -0.82 -9.37 1.00
CA LEU A 327 0.57 -9.63 0.63
C LEU A 327 1.34 -9.98 1.90
N THR A 328 2.00 -11.14 1.94
CA THR A 328 2.76 -11.59 3.10
C THR A 328 3.94 -12.46 2.69
N GLY A 329 4.94 -12.58 3.58
CA GLY A 329 6.06 -13.51 3.40
C GLY A 329 5.72 -14.95 3.78
N GLU A 330 6.69 -15.86 3.66
CA GLU A 330 6.51 -17.29 4.00
C GLU A 330 6.08 -17.48 5.45
N MET A 331 6.63 -16.69 6.37
CA MET A 331 6.30 -16.84 7.80
C MET A 331 4.89 -16.35 8.11
N GLY A 332 4.43 -15.27 7.47
CA GLY A 332 3.04 -14.83 7.59
C GLY A 332 2.05 -15.83 7.02
N MET A 333 2.35 -16.46 5.89
CA MET A 333 1.52 -17.55 5.35
C MET A 333 1.46 -18.75 6.30
N ARG A 334 2.58 -19.11 6.94
CA ARG A 334 2.63 -20.20 7.93
C ARG A 334 1.83 -19.87 9.18
N GLU A 335 1.92 -18.65 9.68
CA GLU A 335 1.16 -18.21 10.84
C GLU A 335 -0.35 -18.20 10.55
N PHE A 336 -0.73 -17.73 9.37
CA PHE A 336 -2.13 -17.78 8.94
C PHE A 336 -2.67 -19.21 8.85
N ASP A 337 -1.93 -20.12 8.24
CA ASP A 337 -2.31 -21.55 8.16
C ASP A 337 -2.44 -22.18 9.56
N ARG A 338 -1.53 -21.81 10.49
CA ARG A 338 -1.62 -22.26 11.90
C ARG A 338 -2.92 -21.78 12.56
N VAL A 339 -3.22 -20.49 12.43
CA VAL A 339 -4.41 -19.87 13.02
C VAL A 339 -5.70 -20.50 12.50
N LEU A 340 -5.78 -20.75 11.19
CA LEU A 340 -6.96 -21.40 10.63
C LEU A 340 -7.11 -22.85 11.10
N LYS A 341 -6.02 -23.61 11.20
CA LYS A 341 -6.05 -24.97 11.74
C LYS A 341 -6.47 -25.00 13.21
N GLU A 342 -6.00 -24.07 14.02
CA GLU A 342 -6.42 -23.91 15.41
C GLU A 342 -7.93 -23.61 15.50
N LYS A 343 -8.44 -22.72 14.66
CA LYS A 343 -9.88 -22.40 14.60
C LYS A 343 -10.73 -23.60 14.18
N MET A 344 -10.30 -24.33 13.16
CA MET A 344 -11.00 -25.52 12.69
C MET A 344 -11.01 -26.64 13.73
N ALA A 345 -9.92 -26.85 14.45
CA ALA A 345 -9.84 -27.84 15.53
C ALA A 345 -10.82 -27.53 16.68
N ASN A 346 -11.02 -26.25 16.97
CA ASN A 346 -11.96 -25.81 18.01
C ASN A 346 -13.43 -25.88 17.59
N MET A 347 -13.74 -25.98 16.30
CA MET A 347 -15.12 -26.05 15.78
C MET A 347 -15.72 -27.48 15.78
N ASN A 348 -15.03 -28.47 16.34
CA ASN A 348 -15.51 -29.88 16.39
C ASN A 348 -16.10 -30.35 15.05
N LEU A 349 -15.43 -30.07 13.95
CA LEU A 349 -15.80 -30.59 12.63
C LEU A 349 -15.48 -32.11 12.62
N ILE A 350 -16.40 -32.89 13.20
CA ILE A 350 -16.47 -34.30 13.04
C ILE A 350 -16.75 -34.56 11.56
N ASP A 351 -15.83 -35.26 10.91
CA ASP A 351 -16.00 -35.86 9.57
C ASP A 351 -16.05 -34.93 8.33
N THR A 352 -15.15 -33.96 8.22
CA THR A 352 -14.90 -33.46 6.87
C THR A 352 -13.47 -33.76 6.41
N VAL A 353 -13.32 -34.92 5.80
CA VAL A 353 -12.10 -35.24 5.04
C VAL A 353 -12.06 -34.32 3.82
N PHE A 354 -11.26 -33.28 3.87
CA PHE A 354 -10.99 -32.48 2.69
C PHE A 354 -10.10 -33.26 1.73
N VAL A 355 -10.74 -34.03 0.87
CA VAL A 355 -10.08 -34.68 -0.28
C VAL A 355 -10.14 -33.70 -1.45
N THR A 356 -9.12 -32.89 -1.62
CA THR A 356 -8.91 -32.14 -2.86
C THR A 356 -7.96 -32.94 -3.74
N GLY A 357 -8.49 -33.62 -4.72
CA GLY A 357 -7.66 -34.30 -5.70
C GLY A 357 -8.48 -35.11 -6.68
N SER A 358 -8.56 -34.64 -7.91
CA SER A 358 -8.83 -35.46 -9.08
C SER A 358 -7.47 -36.02 -9.54
N GLY A 359 -7.17 -37.29 -9.25
CA GLY A 359 -5.93 -37.94 -9.69
C GLY A 359 -5.11 -38.56 -8.56
N ASP A 360 -4.41 -39.63 -8.87
CA ASP A 360 -3.69 -40.63 -8.09
C ASP A 360 -2.81 -40.25 -6.88
N ASN A 361 -2.86 -39.01 -6.38
CA ASN A 361 -2.08 -38.59 -5.21
C ASN A 361 -2.96 -38.01 -4.12
N LEU A 362 -3.24 -38.79 -3.10
CA LEU A 362 -3.86 -38.34 -1.85
C LEU A 362 -2.91 -37.36 -1.13
N LYS A 363 -3.17 -36.03 -1.19
CA LYS A 363 -2.42 -35.05 -0.43
C LYS A 363 -3.17 -34.76 0.86
N PHE A 364 -2.64 -35.28 1.96
CA PHE A 364 -3.06 -34.88 3.31
C PHE A 364 -2.43 -33.54 3.63
N GLY A 365 -3.24 -32.50 3.80
CA GLY A 365 -2.82 -31.16 4.19
C GLY A 365 -3.56 -30.09 3.40
N GLY A 366 -4.51 -29.40 4.02
CA GLY A 366 -5.17 -28.25 3.42
C GLY A 366 -4.23 -27.03 3.43
N GLN A 367 -3.91 -26.48 2.28
CA GLN A 367 -3.39 -25.12 2.17
C GLN A 367 -4.56 -24.17 1.92
N PHE A 368 -4.81 -23.29 2.87
CA PHE A 368 -5.83 -22.28 2.73
C PHE A 368 -5.21 -21.05 2.06
N LYS A 369 -5.67 -20.71 0.88
CA LYS A 369 -5.29 -19.46 0.18
C LYS A 369 -6.36 -18.39 0.32
N THR A 370 -7.59 -18.80 0.52
CA THR A 370 -8.74 -17.90 0.64
C THR A 370 -9.50 -18.23 1.91
N TYR A 371 -9.88 -17.20 2.63
CA TYR A 371 -10.67 -17.28 3.85
C TYR A 371 -11.91 -16.41 3.70
N ALA A 372 -13.08 -16.98 3.93
CA ALA A 372 -14.37 -16.29 3.90
C ALA A 372 -14.92 -16.16 5.31
N MET A 373 -15.36 -14.97 5.67
CA MET A 373 -15.98 -14.64 6.95
C MET A 373 -17.50 -14.51 6.82
N SER A 374 -18.18 -14.56 7.96
CA SER A 374 -19.66 -14.46 8.03
C SER A 374 -20.26 -13.18 7.40
N ASN A 375 -19.51 -12.09 7.42
CA ASN A 375 -19.96 -10.78 6.91
C ASN A 375 -19.68 -10.55 5.43
N GLY A 376 -19.46 -11.62 4.64
CA GLY A 376 -19.12 -11.52 3.23
C GLY A 376 -17.71 -11.04 2.94
N ILE A 377 -16.84 -11.00 3.96
CA ILE A 377 -15.43 -10.65 3.80
C ILE A 377 -14.69 -11.86 3.25
N GLU A 378 -14.04 -11.67 2.11
CA GLU A 378 -13.15 -12.65 1.49
C GLU A 378 -11.70 -12.16 1.57
N LEU A 379 -10.82 -12.98 2.12
CA LEU A 379 -9.39 -12.73 2.19
C LEU A 379 -8.63 -13.73 1.35
N THR A 380 -7.83 -13.26 0.41
CA THR A 380 -6.92 -14.10 -0.39
C THR A 380 -5.48 -13.76 -0.05
N LEU A 381 -4.70 -14.76 0.36
CA LEU A 381 -3.27 -14.57 0.63
C LEU A 381 -2.45 -14.74 -0.64
N LYS A 382 -1.49 -13.82 -0.84
CA LYS A 382 -0.47 -13.91 -1.88
C LYS A 382 0.92 -13.79 -1.27
N TYR A 383 1.81 -14.66 -1.72
CA TYR A 383 3.21 -14.62 -1.36
C TYR A 383 3.92 -13.41 -1.97
N PHE A 384 4.62 -12.66 -1.13
CA PHE A 384 5.37 -11.49 -1.53
C PHE A 384 6.86 -11.65 -1.18
N PRO A 385 7.71 -12.02 -2.14
CA PRO A 385 9.12 -12.39 -1.90
C PRO A 385 9.98 -11.28 -1.28
N LEU A 386 9.57 -10.02 -1.44
CA LEU A 386 10.31 -8.88 -0.93
C LEU A 386 10.38 -8.87 0.60
N TYR A 387 9.35 -9.40 1.27
CA TYR A 387 9.30 -9.51 2.73
C TYR A 387 10.26 -10.57 3.28
N ASP A 388 10.59 -11.59 2.49
CA ASP A 388 11.51 -12.65 2.89
C ASP A 388 12.98 -12.36 2.60
N ASN A 389 13.26 -11.23 1.95
CA ASN A 389 14.61 -10.91 1.53
C ASN A 389 15.48 -10.49 2.73
N THR A 390 16.35 -11.39 3.19
CA THR A 390 17.26 -11.18 4.32
C THR A 390 18.31 -10.10 4.08
N THR A 391 18.58 -9.73 2.83
CA THR A 391 19.55 -8.66 2.51
C THR A 391 19.02 -7.30 2.93
N TYR A 392 17.72 -7.09 2.83
CA TYR A 392 17.07 -5.83 3.16
C TYR A 392 16.47 -5.84 4.56
N ASN A 393 15.91 -6.98 4.97
CA ASN A 393 15.16 -7.15 6.20
C ASN A 393 16.04 -7.83 7.25
N ARG A 394 16.78 -7.02 8.00
CA ARG A 394 17.81 -7.49 8.93
C ARG A 394 17.30 -7.75 10.35
N GLN A 395 16.13 -7.22 10.68
CA GLN A 395 15.51 -7.50 11.97
C GLN A 395 14.94 -8.91 11.95
N LEU A 396 15.48 -9.77 12.80
CA LEU A 396 15.11 -11.17 12.86
C LEU A 396 14.23 -11.43 14.08
N HIS A 397 13.26 -12.31 13.90
CA HIS A 397 12.45 -12.84 14.99
C HIS A 397 13.34 -13.66 15.94
N PRO A 398 13.29 -13.45 17.26
CA PRO A 398 14.25 -14.04 18.21
C PRO A 398 14.24 -15.58 18.21
N VAL A 399 13.08 -16.20 18.00
CA VAL A 399 12.94 -17.67 18.05
C VAL A 399 13.19 -18.32 16.68
N THR A 400 12.57 -17.78 15.62
CA THR A 400 12.61 -18.42 14.29
C THR A 400 13.81 -18.00 13.45
N LEU A 401 14.51 -16.94 13.84
CA LEU A 401 15.64 -16.36 13.11
C LEU A 401 15.31 -15.99 11.65
N LYS A 402 14.03 -15.73 11.38
CA LYS A 402 13.54 -15.24 10.09
C LYS A 402 13.28 -13.74 10.16
N PRO A 403 13.31 -13.02 9.03
CA PRO A 403 13.00 -11.60 9.03
C PRO A 403 11.63 -11.32 9.66
N LEU A 404 11.55 -10.31 10.52
CA LEU A 404 10.26 -9.86 11.07
C LEU A 404 9.31 -9.41 9.96
N GLU A 405 9.84 -8.82 8.93
CA GLU A 405 9.08 -8.39 7.75
C GLU A 405 8.38 -9.57 7.04
N SER A 406 8.93 -10.80 7.14
CA SER A 406 8.28 -12.01 6.61
C SER A 406 6.93 -12.31 7.26
N TYR A 407 6.68 -11.78 8.46
CA TYR A 407 5.41 -11.91 9.18
C TYR A 407 4.44 -10.78 8.89
N ARG A 408 4.90 -9.71 8.23
CA ARG A 408 4.02 -8.59 7.85
C ARG A 408 2.93 -9.08 6.91
N MET A 409 1.72 -8.59 7.14
CA MET A 409 0.59 -8.80 6.25
C MET A 409 0.05 -7.44 5.82
N THR A 410 0.10 -7.17 4.52
CA THR A 410 -0.45 -5.94 3.94
C THR A 410 -1.74 -6.26 3.22
N PHE A 411 -2.84 -5.78 3.75
CA PHE A 411 -4.19 -6.01 3.22
C PHE A 411 -4.54 -4.93 2.21
N LEU A 412 -4.85 -5.34 1.01
CA LEU A 412 -5.14 -4.48 -0.13
C LEU A 412 -6.54 -4.73 -0.64
N ASP A 413 -7.31 -3.68 -0.79
CA ASP A 413 -8.52 -3.68 -1.57
C ASP A 413 -8.17 -3.44 -3.03
N LEU A 414 -8.36 -4.46 -3.87
CA LEU A 414 -8.15 -4.40 -5.32
C LEU A 414 -9.48 -4.19 -6.08
N GLY A 415 -10.54 -3.88 -5.36
CA GLY A 415 -11.85 -3.62 -5.93
C GLY A 415 -11.88 -2.39 -6.84
N ARG A 416 -12.96 -2.25 -7.56
CA ARG A 416 -13.27 -1.07 -8.37
C ARG A 416 -14.44 -0.33 -7.75
N ARG A 417 -14.30 1.00 -7.64
CA ARG A 417 -15.36 1.90 -7.22
C ARG A 417 -15.59 2.91 -8.33
N ASP A 418 -16.83 3.11 -8.66
CA ASP A 418 -17.21 4.00 -9.77
C ASP A 418 -16.50 3.67 -11.10
N GLY A 419 -16.23 2.38 -11.32
CA GLY A 419 -15.54 1.88 -12.51
C GLY A 419 -14.01 1.96 -12.46
N GLU A 420 -13.44 2.57 -11.43
CA GLU A 420 -11.98 2.77 -11.30
C GLU A 420 -11.37 1.92 -10.17
N ALA A 421 -10.18 1.40 -10.42
CA ALA A 421 -9.46 0.58 -9.45
C ALA A 421 -8.96 1.41 -8.26
N ASN A 422 -8.97 0.81 -7.06
CA ASN A 422 -8.46 1.47 -5.86
C ASN A 422 -6.92 1.64 -5.90
N ILE A 423 -6.21 0.66 -6.42
CA ILE A 423 -4.75 0.73 -6.55
C ILE A 423 -4.39 0.82 -8.04
N VAL A 424 -3.70 1.87 -8.42
CA VAL A 424 -3.34 2.18 -9.81
C VAL A 424 -1.85 2.48 -9.89
N LYS A 425 -1.17 1.82 -10.83
CA LYS A 425 0.20 2.19 -11.23
C LYS A 425 0.12 3.41 -12.13
N VAL A 426 0.83 4.46 -11.78
CA VAL A 426 0.87 5.70 -12.56
C VAL A 426 2.21 5.79 -13.26
N VAL A 427 2.18 6.00 -14.56
CA VAL A 427 3.37 6.08 -15.40
C VAL A 427 3.36 7.34 -16.23
N ARG A 428 4.53 7.87 -16.53
CA ARG A 428 4.63 8.98 -17.46
C ARG A 428 4.57 8.48 -18.89
N LYS A 429 3.83 9.20 -19.73
CA LYS A 429 3.68 8.90 -21.16
C LYS A 429 5.05 8.71 -21.81
N ASP A 430 5.22 7.62 -22.55
CA ASP A 430 6.43 7.21 -23.24
C ASP A 430 7.68 7.06 -22.36
N ARG A 431 7.51 7.01 -21.01
CA ARG A 431 8.62 6.91 -20.05
C ARG A 431 8.41 5.86 -18.96
N GLU A 432 7.52 4.91 -19.18
CA GLU A 432 7.35 3.77 -18.25
C GLU A 432 8.61 2.90 -18.19
N PHE A 433 9.14 2.58 -19.35
CA PHE A 433 10.41 1.87 -19.51
C PHE A 433 11.08 2.31 -20.79
N VAL A 434 12.14 3.09 -20.64
CA VAL A 434 12.97 3.53 -21.75
C VAL A 434 14.33 2.88 -21.60
N ASN A 435 14.76 2.17 -22.64
CA ASN A 435 16.11 1.62 -22.73
C ASN A 435 16.81 2.17 -23.97
N TRP A 436 18.07 2.52 -23.80
CA TRP A 436 18.90 2.95 -24.93
C TRP A 436 20.35 2.51 -24.70
N CYS A 437 21.09 2.46 -25.79
CA CYS A 437 22.48 2.13 -25.81
C CYS A 437 23.31 3.32 -26.30
N THR A 438 24.39 3.61 -25.60
CA THR A 438 25.44 4.52 -26.07
C THR A 438 26.58 3.68 -26.64
N ALA A 439 26.60 3.55 -27.95
CA ALA A 439 27.56 2.72 -28.65
C ALA A 439 28.92 3.39 -28.79
N GLY A 440 29.98 2.65 -28.50
CA GLY A 440 31.36 3.00 -28.81
C GLY A 440 31.90 2.12 -29.94
N SER A 441 32.95 1.33 -29.69
CA SER A 441 33.52 0.40 -30.70
C SER A 441 32.56 -0.72 -31.09
N VAL A 442 31.68 -1.14 -30.18
CA VAL A 442 30.70 -2.22 -30.35
C VAL A 442 29.31 -1.78 -29.95
N THR A 443 28.28 -2.51 -30.45
CA THR A 443 26.88 -2.32 -30.14
C THR A 443 26.28 -3.65 -29.70
N PRO A 444 25.42 -3.69 -28.66
CA PRO A 444 24.81 -4.93 -28.21
C PRO A 444 23.89 -5.54 -29.29
N ALA A 445 23.73 -6.85 -29.27
CA ALA A 445 22.81 -7.56 -30.14
C ALA A 445 21.36 -7.08 -29.87
N GLY A 446 20.61 -6.81 -30.94
CA GLY A 446 19.23 -6.33 -30.85
C GLY A 446 19.06 -4.81 -30.94
N TYR A 447 20.13 -4.02 -30.85
CA TYR A 447 20.10 -2.61 -31.20
C TYR A 447 20.46 -2.44 -32.67
N ALA A 448 19.73 -1.56 -33.37
CA ALA A 448 19.90 -1.37 -34.81
C ALA A 448 21.33 -0.97 -35.16
N HIS A 449 21.98 -1.73 -36.05
CA HIS A 449 23.22 -1.37 -36.66
C HIS A 449 22.93 -0.43 -37.82
N SER A 450 23.35 0.81 -37.74
CA SER A 450 23.49 1.64 -38.93
C SER A 450 24.80 1.26 -39.60
N ASN A 451 24.78 1.00 -40.89
CA ASN A 451 25.97 0.83 -41.73
C ASN A 451 26.81 2.13 -41.82
N THR A 452 26.30 3.22 -41.32
CA THR A 452 27.02 4.48 -41.17
C THR A 452 27.83 4.42 -39.87
N GLU A 453 29.12 4.62 -39.96
CA GLU A 453 30.11 4.55 -38.87
C GLU A 453 29.98 5.66 -37.81
N VAL A 454 28.80 6.22 -37.62
CA VAL A 454 28.55 7.22 -36.59
C VAL A 454 28.42 6.54 -35.23
N ARG A 455 29.41 6.72 -34.36
CA ARG A 455 29.42 6.21 -33.01
C ARG A 455 29.09 7.31 -32.00
N SER A 456 28.44 6.94 -30.88
CA SER A 456 28.00 7.90 -29.87
C SER A 456 29.15 8.37 -28.96
N ASN A 457 30.21 7.59 -28.85
CA ASN A 457 31.40 7.91 -28.06
C ASN A 457 32.65 7.19 -28.58
N ALA A 458 33.83 7.62 -28.13
CA ALA A 458 35.14 7.07 -28.51
C ALA A 458 35.59 5.88 -27.63
N LYS A 459 34.77 5.40 -26.70
CA LYS A 459 35.13 4.29 -25.79
C LYS A 459 35.12 2.98 -26.56
N ASP A 460 36.06 2.09 -26.21
CA ASP A 460 35.99 0.70 -26.64
C ASP A 460 34.97 -0.08 -25.79
N GLY A 461 33.74 -0.20 -26.30
CA GLY A 461 32.64 -0.84 -25.61
C GLY A 461 31.32 -0.16 -25.89
N TYR A 462 30.34 -0.41 -25.02
CA TYR A 462 29.03 0.24 -25.03
C TYR A 462 28.48 0.38 -23.62
N SER A 463 27.55 1.33 -23.48
CA SER A 463 26.80 1.54 -22.22
C SER A 463 25.33 1.29 -22.49
N VAL A 464 24.66 0.55 -21.64
CA VAL A 464 23.20 0.37 -21.66
C VAL A 464 22.58 1.14 -20.51
N HIS A 465 21.52 1.85 -20.80
CA HIS A 465 20.81 2.69 -19.85
C HIS A 465 19.33 2.31 -19.81
N PHE A 466 18.80 2.21 -18.59
CA PHE A 466 17.38 2.04 -18.30
C PHE A 466 16.87 3.28 -17.56
N LEU A 467 15.67 3.69 -17.89
CA LEU A 467 14.95 4.78 -17.22
C LEU A 467 13.47 4.43 -17.13
N GLY A 468 12.86 4.75 -15.99
CA GLY A 468 11.42 4.69 -15.80
C GLY A 468 10.95 5.78 -14.89
N GLU A 469 9.81 6.38 -15.22
CA GLU A 469 9.13 7.36 -14.38
C GLU A 469 7.80 6.75 -13.94
N VAL A 470 7.76 6.31 -12.68
CA VAL A 470 6.65 5.52 -12.15
C VAL A 470 6.25 6.02 -10.76
N GLY A 471 5.00 5.82 -10.44
CA GLY A 471 4.39 6.05 -9.14
C GLY A 471 3.26 5.09 -8.89
N ILE A 472 2.69 5.15 -7.72
CA ILE A 472 1.52 4.39 -7.32
C ILE A 472 0.48 5.32 -6.71
N MET A 473 -0.77 5.09 -7.00
CA MET A 473 -1.91 5.81 -6.46
C MET A 473 -2.78 4.84 -5.68
N LEU A 474 -3.03 5.15 -4.43
CA LEU A 474 -4.02 4.51 -3.58
C LEU A 474 -5.18 5.49 -3.40
N ARG A 475 -6.34 5.19 -4.02
CA ARG A 475 -7.48 6.10 -4.03
C ARG A 475 -8.14 6.22 -2.67
N ASP A 476 -8.48 5.09 -2.07
CA ASP A 476 -9.04 5.03 -0.73
C ASP A 476 -8.07 4.33 0.24
N PRO A 477 -7.29 5.11 1.00
CA PRO A 477 -6.34 4.55 1.96
C PRO A 477 -7.01 3.86 3.16
N ARG A 478 -8.31 4.09 3.40
CA ARG A 478 -9.06 3.50 4.52
C ARG A 478 -9.36 2.02 4.30
N ALA A 479 -9.49 1.61 3.04
CA ALA A 479 -9.76 0.22 2.67
C ALA A 479 -8.51 -0.67 2.62
N CYS A 480 -7.35 -0.14 3.00
CA CYS A 480 -6.09 -0.88 3.05
C CYS A 480 -5.49 -0.79 4.45
N GLY A 481 -4.75 -1.82 4.86
CA GLY A 481 -4.18 -1.85 6.19
C GLY A 481 -2.99 -2.80 6.32
N GLU A 482 -2.35 -2.77 7.49
CA GLU A 482 -1.15 -3.55 7.77
C GLU A 482 -1.21 -4.17 9.17
N LEU A 483 -0.85 -5.45 9.24
CA LEU A 483 -0.46 -6.13 10.46
C LEU A 483 1.06 -6.28 10.49
N ILE A 484 1.69 -5.70 11.50
CA ILE A 484 3.15 -5.63 11.63
C ILE A 484 3.57 -6.43 12.85
N MET A 485 4.44 -7.44 12.64
CA MET A 485 4.99 -8.23 13.74
C MET A 485 6.00 -7.41 14.55
N MET A 486 5.84 -7.41 15.86
CA MET A 486 6.83 -6.89 16.79
C MET A 486 7.63 -8.04 17.40
N ALA A 487 8.93 -7.84 17.58
CA ALA A 487 9.71 -8.72 18.43
C ALA A 487 9.34 -8.43 19.91
N GLU A 488 9.08 -9.49 20.66
CA GLU A 488 9.02 -9.42 22.12
C GLU A 488 10.39 -9.13 22.71
#